data_1cb6a449396c4dcd9b6c7bd403bfa2aa
#
_entry.id   1cb6a449396c4dcd9b6c7bd403bfa2aa
#
_cell.length_a   1.000
_cell.length_b   1.000
_cell.length_c   1.000
_cell.angle_alpha   90.00
_cell.angle_beta   90.00
_cell.angle_gamma   90.00
#
_symmetry.space_group_name_H-M   'P 1'
#
loop_
_entity.id
_entity.type
_entity.pdbx_description
1 polymer ?
#
loop_
_entity_poly.entity_id
_entity_poly.type
_entity_poly.pdbx_seq_one_letter_code
_entity_poly.pdbx_strand_id
1 'polypeptide(L)'
;QELYLRVGGGWPTKMRESRAMAERTARTGTADAATPAVWRLHRTVVLVGMMGSGKTAVGRALAGLLSVPFLDSDAEIEAAAQATIAEIFARDGESFFRDREAAVIARLLSGPPCVLSTGGGAFLAERNRTAIAAKGVSLWLDADLALLWERVRHKDTRPLLRTPDPRGTLAGLYAARVPIYALAA
;
A
#
# COMPACT_ATOMS: atom_id res chain seq x y z
N GLN A 1 -0.93 -2.13 19.48
CA GLN A 1 -1.29 -2.75 18.18
C GLN A 1 -0.04 -2.69 17.30
N GLU A 2 0.64 -3.80 17.14
CA GLU A 2 1.86 -3.88 16.35
C GLU A 2 1.49 -3.99 14.85
N LEU A 3 1.91 -3.02 14.07
CA LEU A 3 1.87 -3.06 12.62
C LEU A 3 3.21 -3.63 12.15
N TYR A 4 3.21 -4.86 11.66
CA TYR A 4 4.43 -5.46 11.09
C TYR A 4 4.61 -4.97 9.66
N LEU A 5 5.68 -4.22 9.43
CA LEU A 5 6.18 -3.89 8.09
C LEU A 5 7.15 -5.01 7.69
N ARG A 6 6.75 -5.90 6.80
CA ARG A 6 7.66 -6.89 6.20
C ARG A 6 8.26 -6.30 4.93
N VAL A 7 9.53 -5.97 4.98
CA VAL A 7 10.35 -5.69 3.80
C VAL A 7 11.00 -7.02 3.43
N GLY A 8 10.77 -7.50 2.23
CA GLY A 8 11.38 -8.75 1.74
C GLY A 8 12.90 -8.63 1.72
N GLY A 9 13.58 -9.57 2.39
CA GLY A 9 15.02 -9.50 2.66
C GLY A 9 15.28 -9.01 4.09
N GLY A 10 15.99 -9.83 4.89
CA GLY A 10 16.23 -9.56 6.31
C GLY A 10 16.71 -8.13 6.56
N TRP A 11 16.29 -7.58 7.66
CA TRP A 11 16.67 -6.24 8.11
C TRP A 11 18.20 -6.06 8.03
N PRO A 12 18.69 -5.02 7.32
CA PRO A 12 20.11 -4.69 7.38
C PRO A 12 20.50 -4.42 8.83
N THR A 13 21.60 -4.98 9.29
CA THR A 13 22.16 -4.85 10.65
C THR A 13 22.22 -3.37 11.12
N LYS A 14 22.36 -2.43 10.20
CA LYS A 14 22.34 -0.98 10.45
C LYS A 14 21.04 -0.43 11.09
N MET A 15 19.87 -1.05 10.87
CA MET A 15 18.63 -0.58 11.51
C MET A 15 18.50 -0.97 12.99
N ARG A 16 19.16 -2.04 13.42
CA ARG A 16 19.26 -2.41 14.85
C ARG A 16 20.10 -1.40 15.64
N GLU A 17 21.15 -0.87 15.00
CA GLU A 17 22.02 0.15 15.61
C GLU A 17 21.34 1.51 15.73
N SER A 18 20.46 1.88 14.76
CA SER A 18 19.72 3.15 14.81
C SER A 18 18.72 3.22 15.97
N ARG A 19 18.10 2.09 16.36
CA ARG A 19 17.19 2.04 17.51
C ARG A 19 17.96 2.19 18.83
N ALA A 20 19.09 1.51 18.96
CA ALA A 20 19.95 1.62 20.14
C ALA A 20 20.61 3.00 20.26
N MET A 21 20.82 3.68 19.14
CA MET A 21 21.36 5.03 19.10
C MET A 21 20.28 6.08 19.45
N ALA A 22 19.06 5.91 18.98
CA ALA A 22 17.92 6.79 19.36
C ALA A 22 17.61 6.71 20.87
N GLU A 23 17.66 5.52 21.45
CA GLU A 23 17.44 5.31 22.90
C GLU A 23 18.60 5.85 23.77
N ARG A 24 19.83 5.94 23.23
CA ARG A 24 20.98 6.55 23.90
C ARG A 24 20.91 8.09 23.88
N THR A 25 20.49 8.68 22.77
CA THR A 25 20.39 10.15 22.60
C THR A 25 19.30 10.76 23.50
N ALA A 26 18.28 9.97 23.86
CA ALA A 26 17.26 10.41 24.81
C ALA A 26 17.73 10.51 26.27
N ARG A 27 18.93 9.98 26.60
CA ARG A 27 19.49 9.98 27.96
C ARG A 27 20.56 11.03 28.23
N THR A 28 21.10 11.66 27.21
CA THR A 28 22.10 12.73 27.37
C THR A 28 21.55 14.03 26.75
N GLY A 29 20.92 14.83 27.60
CA GLY A 29 20.35 16.11 27.21
C GLY A 29 21.42 17.14 26.88
N THR A 30 21.85 17.19 25.63
CA THR A 30 22.40 18.39 24.99
C THR A 30 21.89 18.36 23.56
N ALA A 31 20.82 19.12 23.30
CA ALA A 31 20.23 19.28 21.98
C ALA A 31 21.17 20.17 21.15
N ASP A 32 22.10 19.56 20.45
CA ASP A 32 22.61 20.13 19.21
C ASP A 32 21.51 19.92 18.16
N ALA A 33 20.95 21.01 17.63
CA ALA A 33 19.85 20.96 16.67
C ALA A 33 20.38 20.37 15.37
N ALA A 34 20.44 19.03 15.31
CA ALA A 34 20.73 18.32 14.07
C ALA A 34 19.65 18.72 13.05
N THR A 35 20.06 19.43 12.00
CA THR A 35 19.22 19.72 10.84
C THR A 35 18.49 18.42 10.44
N PRO A 36 17.15 18.40 10.39
CA PRO A 36 16.43 17.18 10.08
C PRO A 36 16.93 16.64 8.74
N ALA A 37 17.35 15.37 8.72
CA ALA A 37 17.81 14.73 7.51
C ALA A 37 16.72 14.84 6.45
N VAL A 38 16.96 15.59 5.39
CA VAL A 38 16.03 15.74 4.28
C VAL A 38 16.06 14.44 3.48
N TRP A 39 15.11 13.55 3.80
CA TRP A 39 14.94 12.30 3.05
C TRP A 39 14.46 12.61 1.65
N ARG A 40 15.23 12.23 0.64
CA ARG A 40 14.81 12.32 -0.76
C ARG A 40 14.34 10.96 -1.25
N LEU A 41 13.10 10.89 -1.67
CA LEU A 41 12.56 9.70 -2.31
C LEU A 41 13.02 9.67 -3.77
N HIS A 42 13.77 8.64 -4.15
CA HIS A 42 14.27 8.46 -5.52
C HIS A 42 13.38 7.54 -6.37
N ARG A 43 12.53 6.75 -5.74
CA ARG A 43 11.60 5.82 -6.40
C ARG A 43 10.26 5.86 -5.68
N THR A 44 9.16 5.71 -6.41
CA THR A 44 7.82 5.65 -5.83
C THR A 44 7.70 4.46 -4.86
N VAL A 45 7.21 4.72 -3.64
CA VAL A 45 6.84 3.67 -2.68
C VAL A 45 5.40 3.26 -2.96
N VAL A 46 5.20 2.01 -3.35
CA VAL A 46 3.88 1.45 -3.68
C VAL A 46 3.38 0.59 -2.54
N LEU A 47 2.31 1.02 -1.89
CA LEU A 47 1.68 0.29 -0.79
C LEU A 47 0.74 -0.77 -1.35
N VAL A 48 0.99 -2.02 -0.99
CA VAL A 48 0.18 -3.18 -1.40
C VAL A 48 -0.37 -3.91 -0.17
N GLY A 49 -1.39 -4.72 -0.36
CA GLY A 49 -2.00 -5.50 0.72
C GLY A 49 -3.53 -5.51 0.66
N MET A 50 -4.13 -6.27 1.57
CA MET A 50 -5.58 -6.49 1.65
C MET A 50 -6.36 -5.20 1.88
N MET A 51 -7.65 -5.23 1.51
CA MET A 51 -8.59 -4.21 1.97
C MET A 51 -8.61 -4.15 3.50
N GLY A 52 -8.63 -2.95 4.06
CA GLY A 52 -8.57 -2.77 5.53
C GLY A 52 -7.16 -2.81 6.13
N SER A 53 -6.08 -3.10 5.37
CA SER A 53 -4.71 -3.12 5.90
C SER A 53 -4.18 -1.74 6.31
N GLY A 54 -4.84 -0.64 5.89
CA GLY A 54 -4.48 0.71 6.32
C GLY A 54 -3.62 1.48 5.31
N LYS A 55 -3.53 1.03 4.06
CA LYS A 55 -2.69 1.65 3.00
C LYS A 55 -2.86 3.17 2.89
N THR A 56 -4.10 3.64 2.86
CA THR A 56 -4.37 5.08 2.74
C THR A 56 -3.88 5.87 3.96
N ALA A 57 -4.10 5.36 5.18
CA ALA A 57 -3.67 6.04 6.40
C ALA A 57 -2.14 6.06 6.55
N VAL A 58 -1.51 4.89 6.38
CA VAL A 58 -0.05 4.76 6.42
C VAL A 58 0.60 5.55 5.28
N GLY A 59 0.01 5.49 4.09
CA GLY A 59 0.52 6.18 2.91
C GLY A 59 0.53 7.69 3.06
N ARG A 60 -0.55 8.26 3.58
CA ARG A 60 -0.62 9.71 3.84
C ARG A 60 0.39 10.15 4.90
N ALA A 61 0.52 9.38 5.98
CA ALA A 61 1.50 9.66 7.03
C ALA A 61 2.94 9.58 6.49
N LEU A 62 3.25 8.54 5.71
CA LEU A 62 4.57 8.36 5.09
C LEU A 62 4.87 9.48 4.08
N ALA A 63 3.91 9.83 3.24
CA ALA A 63 4.07 10.91 2.27
C ALA A 63 4.35 12.26 2.96
N GLY A 64 3.65 12.54 4.06
CA GLY A 64 3.91 13.73 4.88
C GLY A 64 5.31 13.74 5.49
N LEU A 65 5.76 12.61 6.04
CA LEU A 65 7.12 12.47 6.60
C LEU A 65 8.22 12.67 5.54
N LEU A 66 7.98 12.18 4.32
CA LEU A 66 8.92 12.27 3.20
C LEU A 66 8.77 13.56 2.39
N SER A 67 7.77 14.39 2.69
CA SER A 67 7.43 15.62 1.95
C SER A 67 7.23 15.35 0.45
N VAL A 68 6.54 14.25 0.10
CA VAL A 68 6.20 13.86 -1.26
C VAL A 68 4.69 13.72 -1.44
N PRO A 69 4.15 13.73 -2.68
CA PRO A 69 2.73 13.51 -2.92
C PRO A 69 2.28 12.12 -2.44
N PHE A 70 1.03 12.05 -1.93
CA PHE A 70 0.28 10.80 -1.76
C PHE A 70 -0.72 10.67 -2.89
N LEU A 71 -0.68 9.53 -3.60
CA LEU A 71 -1.61 9.19 -4.67
C LEU A 71 -2.33 7.88 -4.35
N ASP A 72 -3.58 7.74 -4.80
CA ASP A 72 -4.36 6.51 -4.67
C ASP A 72 -4.82 6.07 -6.08
N SER A 73 -4.42 4.86 -6.50
CA SER A 73 -4.72 4.38 -7.85
C SER A 73 -6.20 4.25 -8.12
N ASP A 74 -7.00 3.88 -7.10
CA ASP A 74 -8.44 3.73 -7.25
C ASP A 74 -9.09 5.09 -7.49
N ALA A 75 -8.68 6.12 -6.72
CA ALA A 75 -9.15 7.49 -6.91
C ALA A 75 -8.73 8.07 -8.28
N GLU A 76 -7.52 7.77 -8.74
CA GLU A 76 -7.04 8.21 -10.06
C GLU A 76 -7.80 7.54 -11.22
N ILE A 77 -8.22 6.27 -11.05
CA ILE A 77 -9.06 5.57 -12.03
C ILE A 77 -10.44 6.21 -12.09
N GLU A 78 -11.07 6.43 -10.92
CA GLU A 78 -12.39 7.05 -10.84
C GLU A 78 -12.41 8.46 -11.42
N ALA A 79 -11.39 9.26 -11.11
CA ALA A 79 -11.25 10.62 -11.66
C ALA A 79 -11.09 10.62 -13.19
N ALA A 80 -10.27 9.70 -13.72
CA ALA A 80 -10.06 9.59 -15.17
C ALA A 80 -11.27 9.08 -15.93
N ALA A 81 -12.05 8.19 -15.31
CA ALA A 81 -13.26 7.60 -15.89
C ALA A 81 -14.50 8.45 -15.68
N GLN A 82 -14.46 9.44 -14.77
CA GLN A 82 -15.64 10.18 -14.27
C GLN A 82 -16.76 9.24 -13.81
N ALA A 83 -16.39 8.10 -13.24
CA ALA A 83 -17.29 7.06 -12.78
C ALA A 83 -16.67 6.32 -11.59
N THR A 84 -17.48 5.79 -10.72
CA THR A 84 -17.02 4.94 -9.62
C THR A 84 -16.52 3.59 -10.15
N ILE A 85 -15.63 2.96 -9.40
CA ILE A 85 -15.14 1.60 -9.74
C ILE A 85 -16.33 0.64 -9.91
N ALA A 86 -17.35 0.74 -9.06
CA ALA A 86 -18.55 -0.10 -9.15
C ALA A 86 -19.30 0.09 -10.48
N GLU A 87 -19.42 1.33 -10.95
CA GLU A 87 -20.04 1.64 -12.25
C GLU A 87 -19.19 1.13 -13.42
N ILE A 88 -17.86 1.26 -13.34
CA ILE A 88 -16.94 0.70 -14.36
C ILE A 88 -17.10 -0.81 -14.44
N PHE A 89 -17.13 -1.52 -13.30
CA PHE A 89 -17.34 -2.96 -13.28
C PHE A 89 -18.69 -3.38 -13.87
N ALA A 90 -19.74 -2.64 -13.52
CA ALA A 90 -21.11 -2.93 -14.02
C ALA A 90 -21.25 -2.68 -15.52
N ARG A 91 -20.63 -1.62 -16.03
CA ARG A 91 -20.73 -1.19 -17.43
C ARG A 91 -19.78 -1.95 -18.35
N ASP A 92 -18.51 -2.08 -17.95
CA ASP A 92 -17.41 -2.49 -18.83
C ASP A 92 -16.78 -3.82 -18.40
N GLY A 93 -17.07 -4.32 -17.20
CA GLY A 93 -16.57 -5.58 -16.66
C GLY A 93 -15.16 -5.52 -16.06
N GLU A 94 -14.76 -6.64 -15.43
CA GLU A 94 -13.50 -6.72 -14.70
C GLU A 94 -12.27 -6.61 -15.62
N SER A 95 -12.28 -7.22 -16.78
CA SER A 95 -11.13 -7.19 -17.71
C SER A 95 -10.79 -5.77 -18.13
N PHE A 96 -11.80 -4.97 -18.49
CA PHE A 96 -11.62 -3.58 -18.83
C PHE A 96 -11.05 -2.77 -17.65
N PHE A 97 -11.61 -2.96 -16.46
CA PHE A 97 -11.10 -2.32 -15.25
C PHE A 97 -9.61 -2.64 -15.03
N ARG A 98 -9.22 -3.93 -15.14
CA ARG A 98 -7.82 -4.34 -14.95
C ARG A 98 -6.86 -3.72 -15.95
N ASP A 99 -7.31 -3.49 -17.17
CA ASP A 99 -6.49 -2.80 -18.17
C ASP A 99 -6.33 -1.32 -17.84
N ARG A 100 -7.38 -0.66 -17.37
CA ARG A 100 -7.31 0.73 -16.91
C ARG A 100 -6.45 0.86 -15.65
N GLU A 101 -6.62 -0.04 -14.69
CA GLU A 101 -5.79 -0.11 -13.47
C GLU A 101 -4.30 -0.19 -13.83
N ALA A 102 -3.92 -1.09 -14.74
CA ALA A 102 -2.53 -1.22 -15.16
C ALA A 102 -2.00 0.03 -15.87
N ALA A 103 -2.80 0.64 -16.76
CA ALA A 103 -2.42 1.86 -17.46
C ALA A 103 -2.23 3.03 -16.49
N VAL A 104 -3.12 3.19 -15.51
CA VAL A 104 -3.02 4.25 -14.49
C VAL A 104 -1.78 4.03 -13.62
N ILE A 105 -1.54 2.81 -13.13
CA ILE A 105 -0.36 2.50 -12.32
C ILE A 105 0.92 2.80 -13.11
N ALA A 106 1.01 2.37 -14.37
CA ALA A 106 2.17 2.64 -15.22
C ALA A 106 2.41 4.15 -15.43
N ARG A 107 1.34 4.93 -15.61
CA ARG A 107 1.39 6.39 -15.71
C ARG A 107 1.91 7.02 -14.41
N LEU A 108 1.37 6.63 -13.26
CA LEU A 108 1.77 7.17 -11.97
C LEU A 108 3.22 6.84 -11.63
N LEU A 109 3.68 5.63 -11.95
CA LEU A 109 5.08 5.21 -11.79
C LEU A 109 6.07 5.94 -12.73
N SER A 110 5.57 6.60 -13.77
CA SER A 110 6.41 7.38 -14.70
C SER A 110 6.51 8.86 -14.31
N GLY A 111 5.75 9.27 -13.29
CA GLY A 111 5.79 10.61 -12.72
C GLY A 111 6.90 10.81 -11.68
N PRO A 112 6.90 11.96 -11.00
CA PRO A 112 7.78 12.19 -9.86
C PRO A 112 7.59 11.15 -8.76
N PRO A 113 8.65 10.81 -7.99
CA PRO A 113 8.53 9.89 -6.86
C PRO A 113 7.45 10.32 -5.86
N CYS A 114 6.61 9.38 -5.48
CA CYS A 114 5.47 9.61 -4.57
C CYS A 114 5.23 8.38 -3.68
N VAL A 115 4.29 8.48 -2.74
CA VAL A 115 3.72 7.32 -2.07
C VAL A 115 2.41 6.98 -2.77
N LEU A 116 2.35 5.80 -3.38
CA LEU A 116 1.20 5.31 -4.14
C LEU A 116 0.48 4.20 -3.37
N SER A 117 -0.78 4.43 -3.00
CA SER A 117 -1.67 3.38 -2.50
C SER A 117 -2.34 2.69 -3.68
N THR A 118 -2.36 1.35 -3.71
CA THR A 118 -3.02 0.59 -4.77
C THR A 118 -4.27 -0.12 -4.26
N GLY A 119 -5.20 -0.38 -5.18
CA GLY A 119 -6.31 -1.29 -4.93
C GLY A 119 -5.82 -2.68 -4.48
N GLY A 120 -6.60 -3.37 -3.64
CA GLY A 120 -6.19 -4.68 -3.10
C GLY A 120 -5.99 -5.78 -4.17
N GLY A 121 -6.52 -5.59 -5.38
CA GLY A 121 -6.34 -6.51 -6.51
C GLY A 121 -5.15 -6.18 -7.42
N ALA A 122 -4.65 -4.96 -7.36
CA ALA A 122 -3.67 -4.46 -8.32
C ALA A 122 -2.37 -5.27 -8.37
N PHE A 123 -1.85 -5.66 -7.21
CA PHE A 123 -0.59 -6.41 -7.10
C PHE A 123 -0.72 -7.88 -7.54
N LEU A 124 -1.96 -8.40 -7.71
CA LEU A 124 -2.19 -9.77 -8.19
C LEU A 124 -1.78 -9.93 -9.66
N ALA A 125 -1.87 -8.87 -10.45
CA ALA A 125 -1.48 -8.88 -11.85
C ALA A 125 0.05 -8.82 -12.00
N GLU A 126 0.65 -9.79 -12.67
CA GLU A 126 2.10 -9.85 -12.91
C GLU A 126 2.63 -8.60 -13.62
N ARG A 127 1.89 -8.10 -14.62
CA ARG A 127 2.25 -6.86 -15.34
C ARG A 127 2.40 -5.66 -14.40
N ASN A 128 1.57 -5.55 -13.36
CA ASN A 128 1.67 -4.48 -12.37
C ASN A 128 2.88 -4.69 -11.48
N ARG A 129 3.14 -5.92 -11.01
CA ARG A 129 4.34 -6.24 -10.23
C ARG A 129 5.62 -5.91 -11.00
N THR A 130 5.69 -6.27 -12.27
CA THR A 130 6.83 -5.96 -13.16
C THR A 130 7.02 -4.47 -13.30
N ALA A 131 5.96 -3.70 -13.55
CA ALA A 131 6.04 -2.24 -13.65
C ALA A 131 6.49 -1.59 -12.33
N ILE A 132 5.97 -2.08 -11.20
CA ILE A 132 6.35 -1.61 -9.87
C ILE A 132 7.82 -1.93 -9.59
N ALA A 133 8.29 -3.15 -9.85
CA ALA A 133 9.68 -3.54 -9.63
C ALA A 133 10.67 -2.71 -10.47
N ALA A 134 10.28 -2.35 -11.70
CA ALA A 134 11.12 -1.54 -12.58
C ALA A 134 11.26 -0.08 -12.09
N LYS A 135 10.20 0.55 -11.59
CA LYS A 135 10.16 2.00 -11.34
C LYS A 135 9.87 2.40 -9.89
N GLY A 136 9.44 1.48 -9.04
CA GLY A 136 9.08 1.72 -7.65
C GLY A 136 9.67 0.69 -6.71
N VAL A 137 9.26 0.77 -5.46
CA VAL A 137 9.50 -0.23 -4.41
C VAL A 137 8.15 -0.60 -3.82
N SER A 138 7.79 -1.88 -3.84
CA SER A 138 6.56 -2.34 -3.20
C SER A 138 6.75 -2.52 -1.70
N LEU A 139 5.77 -2.05 -0.93
CA LEU A 139 5.73 -2.21 0.52
C LEU A 139 4.42 -2.89 0.89
N TRP A 140 4.50 -4.12 1.37
CA TRP A 140 3.32 -4.85 1.80
C TRP A 140 2.94 -4.48 3.24
N LEU A 141 1.71 -4.00 3.40
CA LEU A 141 1.11 -3.84 4.72
C LEU A 141 0.44 -5.16 5.10
N ASP A 142 1.21 -5.99 5.80
CA ASP A 142 0.72 -7.24 6.36
C ASP A 142 -0.14 -6.96 7.60
N ALA A 143 -1.35 -7.48 7.59
CA ALA A 143 -2.29 -7.37 8.70
C ALA A 143 -3.05 -8.70 8.81
N ASP A 144 -3.18 -9.22 10.00
CA ASP A 144 -3.88 -10.47 10.22
C ASP A 144 -5.38 -10.39 9.87
N LEU A 145 -5.97 -11.56 9.59
CA LEU A 145 -7.35 -11.67 9.13
C LEU A 145 -8.35 -11.10 10.15
N ALA A 146 -8.08 -11.25 11.46
CA ALA A 146 -8.97 -10.78 12.49
C ALA A 146 -9.05 -9.25 12.51
N LEU A 147 -7.88 -8.59 12.42
CA LEU A 147 -7.80 -7.14 12.33
C LEU A 147 -8.43 -6.61 11.03
N LEU A 148 -8.22 -7.28 9.90
CA LEU A 148 -8.84 -6.92 8.63
C LEU A 148 -10.37 -6.99 8.73
N TRP A 149 -10.90 -8.09 9.33
CA TRP A 149 -12.33 -8.26 9.52
C TRP A 149 -12.91 -7.14 10.37
N GLU A 150 -12.33 -6.83 11.52
CA GLU A 150 -12.79 -5.75 12.39
C GLU A 150 -12.85 -4.38 11.67
N ARG A 151 -11.93 -4.12 10.76
CA ARG A 151 -11.88 -2.86 10.02
C ARG A 151 -12.86 -2.77 8.85
N VAL A 152 -13.27 -3.91 8.28
CA VAL A 152 -14.11 -3.92 7.06
C VAL A 152 -15.56 -4.33 7.30
N ARG A 153 -15.91 -5.05 8.38
CA ARG A 153 -17.24 -5.63 8.64
C ARG A 153 -18.40 -4.62 8.64
N HIS A 154 -18.11 -3.36 8.93
CA HIS A 154 -19.10 -2.28 8.98
C HIS A 154 -19.02 -1.31 7.79
N LYS A 155 -18.28 -1.67 6.73
CA LYS A 155 -18.11 -0.79 5.57
C LYS A 155 -18.89 -1.31 4.36
N ASP A 156 -20.00 -0.67 4.04
CA ASP A 156 -20.82 -1.00 2.87
C ASP A 156 -20.15 -0.71 1.53
N THR A 157 -19.00 -0.03 1.55
CA THR A 157 -18.23 0.35 0.37
C THR A 157 -17.35 -0.77 -0.19
N ARG A 158 -17.63 -2.04 0.15
CA ARG A 158 -16.81 -3.20 -0.25
C ARG A 158 -17.63 -4.21 -1.07
N PRO A 159 -17.77 -4.03 -2.39
CA PRO A 159 -18.59 -4.91 -3.24
C PRO A 159 -18.23 -6.39 -3.11
N LEU A 160 -16.94 -6.71 -2.97
CA LEU A 160 -16.47 -8.10 -2.84
C LEU A 160 -16.94 -8.80 -1.56
N LEU A 161 -17.39 -8.07 -0.54
CA LEU A 161 -17.90 -8.64 0.71
C LEU A 161 -19.43 -8.67 0.77
N ARG A 162 -20.14 -8.27 -0.29
CA ARG A 162 -21.59 -8.38 -0.40
C ARG A 162 -21.99 -9.81 -0.76
N THR A 163 -21.72 -10.74 0.14
CA THR A 163 -21.98 -12.17 -0.01
C THR A 163 -22.75 -12.70 1.22
N PRO A 164 -23.39 -13.88 1.14
CA PRO A 164 -24.05 -14.49 2.29
C PRO A 164 -23.11 -14.75 3.48
N ASP A 165 -21.82 -14.99 3.21
CA ASP A 165 -20.77 -15.11 4.23
C ASP A 165 -19.59 -14.16 3.93
N PRO A 166 -19.68 -12.88 4.34
CA PRO A 166 -18.63 -11.90 4.12
C PRO A 166 -17.30 -12.24 4.80
N ARG A 167 -17.37 -12.90 5.97
CA ARG A 167 -16.18 -13.28 6.73
C ARG A 167 -15.43 -14.43 6.05
N GLY A 168 -16.13 -15.46 5.62
CA GLY A 168 -15.55 -16.56 4.84
C GLY A 168 -15.01 -16.09 3.50
N THR A 169 -15.72 -15.17 2.83
CA THR A 169 -15.24 -14.54 1.60
C THR A 169 -13.93 -13.78 1.84
N LEU A 170 -13.83 -12.99 2.92
CA LEU A 170 -12.59 -12.29 3.26
C LEU A 170 -11.46 -13.27 3.55
N ALA A 171 -11.74 -14.36 4.27
CA ALA A 171 -10.75 -15.40 4.57
C ALA A 171 -10.24 -16.10 3.30
N GLY A 172 -11.12 -16.44 2.37
CA GLY A 172 -10.74 -17.01 1.08
C GLY A 172 -9.87 -16.07 0.25
N LEU A 173 -10.25 -14.78 0.16
CA LEU A 173 -9.47 -13.77 -0.50
C LEU A 173 -8.09 -13.57 0.16
N TYR A 174 -8.03 -13.62 1.48
CA TYR A 174 -6.78 -13.50 2.24
C TYR A 174 -5.84 -14.66 1.91
N ALA A 175 -6.33 -15.90 2.03
CA ALA A 175 -5.53 -17.09 1.73
C ALA A 175 -4.98 -17.12 0.30
N ALA A 176 -5.79 -16.69 -0.68
CA ALA A 176 -5.38 -16.63 -2.08
C ALA A 176 -4.37 -15.53 -2.39
N ARG A 177 -4.41 -14.38 -1.66
CA ARG A 177 -3.64 -13.17 -2.00
C ARG A 177 -2.35 -13.02 -1.22
N VAL A 178 -2.29 -13.51 0.02
CA VAL A 178 -1.09 -13.41 0.88
C VAL A 178 0.16 -13.95 0.21
N PRO A 179 0.17 -15.12 -0.45
CA PRO A 179 1.36 -15.61 -1.15
C PRO A 179 1.85 -14.66 -2.25
N ILE A 180 0.95 -13.91 -2.89
CA ILE A 180 1.30 -12.94 -3.92
C ILE A 180 1.81 -11.64 -3.30
N TYR A 181 1.18 -11.14 -2.24
CA TYR A 181 1.70 -9.97 -1.53
C TYR A 181 3.07 -10.21 -0.91
N ALA A 182 3.39 -11.45 -0.52
CA ALA A 182 4.71 -11.82 -0.01
C ALA A 182 5.84 -11.69 -1.05
N LEU A 183 5.51 -11.49 -2.33
CA LEU A 183 6.47 -11.16 -3.39
C LEU A 183 6.88 -9.67 -3.38
N ALA A 184 6.25 -8.84 -2.53
CA ALA A 184 6.64 -7.44 -2.38
C ALA A 184 8.05 -7.36 -1.77
N ALA A 185 8.87 -6.46 -2.34
CA ALA A 185 10.26 -6.23 -1.92
C ALA A 185 10.31 -5.17 -0.82
#